data_55b8cff45ddabff887bc5afe09204ded
#
_entry.id   55b8cff45ddabff887bc5afe09204ded
#
_cell.length_a   1.000
_cell.length_b   1.000
_cell.length_c   1.000
_cell.angle_alpha   90.00
_cell.angle_beta   90.00
_cell.angle_gamma   90.00
#
_symmetry.space_group_name_H-M   'P 1'
#
loop_
_entity.id
_entity.type
_entity.pdbx_description
1 polymer ?
#
loop_
_entity_poly.entity_id
_entity_poly.type
_entity_poly.pdbx_seq_one_letter_code
_entity_poly.pdbx_strand_id
1 'polypeptide(L)'
;QTLEHMRFIRNNIESADILTGLKPQGKPWAKSYFEFTNGSRIMAKSVGGATRGFHPDVVVCDDILWGTTSGELQRAADWFYTVLLPVLHHTGRLMMVGTPFSYNDLYAELEDKDTFTVETCPAINTKGEALWPQRWDLAALKQREESMPAIKFAREYLCEPIHDMSSMFPMSLLEKARDPSIRLMDKAEYEYDDKGESTGIFGQHFIGYDPAISSDKNADYTAMTVMRMLPGEDVKQLIHSVHEKGLSSMAQKRMMVALNSKFQPDLIELEGNNFQRMLEAEMREMAADMPIKIFMTTRAKKESMFMSLLLAFEQGHIKTPWGDERSKEFTRTLETELSRFGMQKNGRLESVGSHDDLAVSVALANWATKEFRGTIVLLDDYLEGVDSWFGDVPQRNVAGATWYTA
;
A
#
# COMPACT_ATOMS: atom_id res chain seq x y z
N GLN A 1 -13.49 -8.23 -12.72
CA GLN A 1 -14.25 -6.98 -12.95
C GLN A 1 -15.06 -7.06 -14.25
N THR A 2 -14.51 -7.07 -15.45
CA THR A 2 -15.27 -7.08 -16.71
C THR A 2 -16.28 -8.23 -16.84
N LEU A 3 -15.95 -9.44 -16.35
CA LEU A 3 -16.88 -10.58 -16.38
C LEU A 3 -18.03 -10.41 -15.38
N GLU A 4 -17.86 -9.67 -14.31
CA GLU A 4 -18.93 -9.33 -13.36
C GLU A 4 -19.91 -8.35 -13.95
N HIS A 5 -19.42 -7.33 -14.66
CA HIS A 5 -20.28 -6.44 -15.45
C HIS A 5 -21.13 -7.22 -16.46
N MET A 6 -20.52 -8.19 -17.16
CA MET A 6 -21.28 -9.07 -18.08
C MET A 6 -22.35 -9.87 -17.33
N ARG A 7 -22.02 -10.39 -16.14
CA ARG A 7 -22.97 -11.11 -15.30
C ARG A 7 -24.13 -10.21 -14.86
N PHE A 8 -23.82 -8.98 -14.44
CA PHE A 8 -24.82 -7.99 -14.04
C PHE A 8 -25.75 -7.63 -15.21
N ILE A 9 -25.19 -7.33 -16.38
CA ILE A 9 -25.97 -7.05 -17.61
C ILE A 9 -26.89 -8.22 -17.93
N ARG A 10 -26.39 -9.45 -17.91
CA ARG A 10 -27.17 -10.65 -18.15
C ARG A 10 -28.34 -10.76 -17.17
N ASN A 11 -28.08 -10.64 -15.87
CA ASN A 11 -29.09 -10.76 -14.84
C ASN A 11 -30.20 -9.71 -15.02
N ASN A 12 -29.85 -8.48 -15.38
CA ASN A 12 -30.83 -7.43 -15.63
C ASN A 12 -31.70 -7.73 -16.88
N ILE A 13 -31.09 -8.25 -17.95
CA ILE A 13 -31.84 -8.62 -19.17
C ILE A 13 -32.77 -9.82 -18.89
N GLU A 14 -32.34 -10.76 -18.06
CA GLU A 14 -33.12 -11.93 -17.68
C GLU A 14 -34.27 -11.61 -16.71
N SER A 15 -34.13 -10.56 -15.90
CA SER A 15 -35.12 -10.19 -14.86
C SER A 15 -36.06 -9.06 -15.29
N ALA A 16 -35.73 -8.26 -16.30
CA ALA A 16 -36.54 -7.14 -16.72
C ALA A 16 -37.46 -7.55 -17.89
N ASP A 17 -38.77 -7.53 -17.69
CA ASP A 17 -39.77 -7.95 -18.68
C ASP A 17 -39.62 -7.23 -20.02
N ILE A 18 -39.27 -5.94 -19.98
CA ILE A 18 -39.06 -5.13 -21.18
C ILE A 18 -37.85 -5.60 -22.02
N LEU A 19 -36.90 -6.30 -21.43
CA LEU A 19 -35.67 -6.75 -22.07
C LEU A 19 -35.67 -8.25 -22.43
N THR A 20 -36.65 -9.01 -21.98
CA THR A 20 -36.75 -10.46 -22.25
C THR A 20 -36.75 -10.82 -23.71
N GLY A 21 -37.33 -9.96 -24.56
CA GLY A 21 -37.32 -10.11 -26.01
C GLY A 21 -35.92 -10.05 -26.67
N LEU A 22 -34.93 -9.55 -25.98
CA LEU A 22 -33.56 -9.49 -26.48
C LEU A 22 -32.79 -10.79 -26.29
N LYS A 23 -33.24 -11.69 -25.38
CA LYS A 23 -32.57 -12.95 -25.11
C LYS A 23 -32.72 -13.93 -26.27
N PRO A 24 -31.61 -14.46 -26.83
CA PRO A 24 -31.66 -15.47 -27.90
C PRO A 24 -32.33 -16.75 -27.39
N GLN A 25 -33.28 -17.27 -28.15
CA GLN A 25 -33.90 -18.55 -27.83
C GLN A 25 -32.95 -19.72 -28.15
N GLY A 26 -32.79 -20.68 -27.23
CA GLY A 26 -32.09 -21.93 -27.48
C GLY A 26 -30.56 -21.86 -27.47
N LYS A 27 -29.95 -20.69 -27.19
CA LYS A 27 -28.48 -20.57 -27.04
C LYS A 27 -28.13 -20.10 -25.61
N PRO A 28 -27.19 -20.77 -24.93
CA PRO A 28 -26.70 -20.27 -23.66
C PRO A 28 -25.88 -18.99 -23.88
N TRP A 29 -26.01 -18.06 -22.96
CA TRP A 29 -25.15 -16.88 -22.89
C TRP A 29 -23.72 -17.31 -22.59
N ALA A 30 -22.75 -16.87 -23.39
CA ALA A 30 -21.34 -17.04 -23.02
C ALA A 30 -20.96 -16.08 -21.88
N LYS A 31 -19.95 -16.42 -21.08
CA LYS A 31 -19.52 -15.56 -19.96
C LYS A 31 -19.00 -14.19 -20.42
N SER A 32 -18.36 -14.14 -21.58
CA SER A 32 -17.68 -12.94 -22.11
C SER A 32 -18.24 -12.44 -23.45
N TYR A 33 -19.34 -13.01 -23.91
CA TYR A 33 -19.93 -12.64 -25.21
C TYR A 33 -21.44 -12.88 -25.20
N PHE A 34 -22.20 -11.85 -25.59
CA PHE A 34 -23.65 -11.90 -25.78
C PHE A 34 -23.98 -11.49 -27.21
N GLU A 35 -24.86 -12.24 -27.84
CA GLU A 35 -25.48 -11.87 -29.08
C GLU A 35 -26.99 -11.84 -28.87
N PHE A 36 -27.61 -10.70 -29.18
CA PHE A 36 -29.03 -10.46 -28.97
C PHE A 36 -29.86 -10.84 -30.19
N THR A 37 -31.18 -10.99 -30.01
CA THR A 37 -32.10 -11.32 -31.08
C THR A 37 -32.14 -10.27 -32.19
N ASN A 38 -31.82 -9.02 -31.90
CA ASN A 38 -31.71 -7.91 -32.85
C ASN A 38 -30.36 -7.84 -33.58
N GLY A 39 -29.45 -8.81 -33.36
CA GLY A 39 -28.11 -8.83 -33.94
C GLY A 39 -27.05 -8.00 -33.20
N SER A 40 -27.42 -7.23 -32.17
CA SER A 40 -26.46 -6.49 -31.34
C SER A 40 -25.59 -7.45 -30.55
N ARG A 41 -24.36 -7.04 -30.22
CA ARG A 41 -23.36 -7.87 -29.50
C ARG A 41 -22.74 -7.09 -28.40
N ILE A 42 -22.45 -7.75 -27.27
CA ILE A 42 -21.64 -7.23 -26.20
C ILE A 42 -20.49 -8.23 -25.94
N MET A 43 -19.26 -7.72 -25.82
CA MET A 43 -18.08 -8.53 -25.63
C MET A 43 -17.20 -7.95 -24.51
N ALA A 44 -16.82 -8.79 -23.58
CA ALA A 44 -15.82 -8.46 -22.55
C ALA A 44 -14.41 -8.82 -23.04
N LYS A 45 -13.48 -7.90 -22.86
CA LYS A 45 -12.05 -8.06 -23.17
C LYS A 45 -11.21 -7.49 -22.04
N SER A 46 -10.06 -8.05 -21.82
CA SER A 46 -9.03 -7.51 -20.93
C SER A 46 -8.01 -6.67 -21.69
N VAL A 47 -7.37 -5.75 -21.01
CA VAL A 47 -6.20 -5.02 -21.52
C VAL A 47 -5.14 -6.04 -21.98
N GLY A 48 -4.53 -5.80 -23.14
CA GLY A 48 -3.58 -6.74 -23.75
C GLY A 48 -4.23 -7.89 -24.51
N GLY A 49 -5.56 -8.09 -24.43
CA GLY A 49 -6.27 -9.12 -25.17
C GLY A 49 -6.38 -8.82 -26.67
N ALA A 50 -6.46 -9.87 -27.49
CA ALA A 50 -6.64 -9.73 -28.93
C ALA A 50 -8.04 -9.18 -29.25
N THR A 51 -8.09 -7.96 -29.77
CA THR A 51 -9.34 -7.28 -30.21
C THR A 51 -9.40 -7.07 -31.72
N ARG A 52 -8.33 -7.40 -32.44
CA ARG A 52 -8.27 -7.25 -33.90
C ARG A 52 -9.34 -8.09 -34.58
N GLY A 53 -9.97 -7.53 -35.59
CA GLY A 53 -11.06 -8.17 -36.34
C GLY A 53 -12.49 -7.85 -35.84
N PHE A 54 -12.60 -7.07 -34.75
CA PHE A 54 -13.87 -6.52 -34.29
C PHE A 54 -13.87 -5.02 -34.56
N HIS A 55 -15.02 -4.49 -34.98
CA HIS A 55 -15.20 -3.06 -35.18
C HIS A 55 -16.42 -2.61 -34.37
N PRO A 56 -16.22 -2.39 -33.05
CA PRO A 56 -17.32 -2.01 -32.17
C PRO A 56 -17.79 -0.58 -32.45
N ASP A 57 -19.09 -0.36 -32.32
CA ASP A 57 -19.72 0.96 -32.39
C ASP A 57 -19.54 1.72 -31.05
N VAL A 58 -19.41 0.99 -29.94
CA VAL A 58 -19.22 1.55 -28.62
C VAL A 58 -18.17 0.73 -27.87
N VAL A 59 -17.20 1.41 -27.28
CA VAL A 59 -16.23 0.82 -26.35
C VAL A 59 -16.37 1.50 -25.00
N VAL A 60 -16.47 0.70 -23.94
CA VAL A 60 -16.40 1.17 -22.56
C VAL A 60 -15.14 0.59 -21.94
N CYS A 61 -14.23 1.46 -21.51
CA CYS A 61 -13.02 1.12 -20.77
C CYS A 61 -13.25 1.44 -19.29
N ASP A 62 -13.14 0.41 -18.44
CA ASP A 62 -13.33 0.51 -17.02
C ASP A 62 -12.03 0.12 -16.33
N ASP A 63 -11.42 1.08 -15.60
CA ASP A 63 -10.16 0.94 -14.87
C ASP A 63 -9.03 0.28 -15.69
N ILE A 64 -8.81 0.77 -16.91
CA ILE A 64 -7.77 0.19 -17.80
C ILE A 64 -6.34 0.51 -17.36
N LEU A 65 -6.15 1.53 -16.53
CA LEU A 65 -4.88 1.81 -15.87
C LEU A 65 -4.84 1.01 -14.57
N TRP A 66 -4.31 -0.20 -14.65
CA TRP A 66 -4.06 -1.06 -13.52
C TRP A 66 -2.55 -1.19 -13.31
N GLY A 67 -2.11 -1.12 -12.10
CA GLY A 67 -0.69 -1.16 -11.78
C GLY A 67 -0.09 0.23 -11.56
N THR A 68 0.95 0.24 -10.77
CA THR A 68 1.59 1.47 -10.27
C THR A 68 2.93 1.74 -10.95
N THR A 69 3.37 0.87 -11.87
CA THR A 69 4.64 1.05 -12.57
C THR A 69 4.46 1.84 -13.85
N SER A 70 5.39 2.76 -14.15
CA SER A 70 5.42 3.47 -15.44
C SER A 70 5.42 2.51 -16.63
N GLY A 71 6.03 1.33 -16.50
CA GLY A 71 6.01 0.30 -17.54
C GLY A 71 4.64 -0.37 -17.73
N GLU A 72 3.81 -0.46 -16.69
CA GLU A 72 2.43 -0.95 -16.79
C GLU A 72 1.52 0.13 -17.37
N LEU A 73 1.67 1.37 -16.91
CA LEU A 73 0.94 2.52 -17.45
C LEU A 73 1.28 2.73 -18.93
N GLN A 74 2.56 2.64 -19.29
CA GLN A 74 2.99 2.73 -20.69
C GLN A 74 2.41 1.59 -21.56
N ARG A 75 2.40 0.35 -21.06
CA ARG A 75 1.78 -0.78 -21.77
C ARG A 75 0.28 -0.60 -21.97
N ALA A 76 -0.43 -0.02 -21.01
CA ALA A 76 -1.83 0.30 -21.16
C ALA A 76 -2.05 1.39 -22.21
N ALA A 77 -1.24 2.45 -22.22
CA ALA A 77 -1.27 3.49 -23.23
C ALA A 77 -0.93 2.96 -24.64
N ASP A 78 0.13 2.16 -24.76
CA ASP A 78 0.51 1.52 -26.03
C ASP A 78 -0.60 0.62 -26.55
N TRP A 79 -1.23 -0.19 -25.71
CA TRP A 79 -2.37 -1.02 -26.08
C TRP A 79 -3.57 -0.16 -26.52
N PHE A 80 -3.84 0.91 -25.81
CA PHE A 80 -4.91 1.85 -26.16
C PHE A 80 -4.72 2.40 -27.56
N TYR A 81 -3.54 2.97 -27.87
CA TYR A 81 -3.26 3.60 -29.16
C TYR A 81 -3.06 2.62 -30.31
N THR A 82 -2.46 1.45 -30.06
CA THR A 82 -2.08 0.51 -31.12
C THR A 82 -3.09 -0.60 -31.35
N VAL A 83 -3.95 -0.88 -30.39
CA VAL A 83 -4.90 -1.99 -30.46
C VAL A 83 -6.34 -1.52 -30.33
N LEU A 84 -6.69 -0.76 -29.29
CA LEU A 84 -8.07 -0.40 -28.99
C LEU A 84 -8.59 0.68 -29.95
N LEU A 85 -7.89 1.81 -30.04
CA LEU A 85 -8.34 2.95 -30.84
C LEU A 85 -8.48 2.61 -32.34
N PRO A 86 -7.57 1.83 -32.96
CA PRO A 86 -7.71 1.44 -34.37
C PRO A 86 -8.86 0.47 -34.68
N VAL A 87 -9.40 -0.25 -33.70
CA VAL A 87 -10.53 -1.16 -33.94
C VAL A 87 -11.89 -0.49 -33.76
N LEU A 88 -11.94 0.67 -33.11
CA LEU A 88 -13.16 1.45 -32.98
C LEU A 88 -13.69 1.85 -34.38
N HIS A 89 -14.99 1.66 -34.62
CA HIS A 89 -15.59 2.13 -35.84
C HIS A 89 -15.42 3.65 -36.01
N HIS A 90 -15.29 4.16 -37.26
CA HIS A 90 -15.01 5.58 -37.48
C HIS A 90 -16.09 6.54 -36.96
N THR A 91 -17.31 6.07 -36.76
CA THR A 91 -18.44 6.78 -36.11
C THR A 91 -18.67 6.27 -34.67
N GLY A 92 -17.79 5.40 -34.20
CA GLY A 92 -17.92 4.76 -32.89
C GLY A 92 -17.67 5.74 -31.75
N ARG A 93 -18.14 5.36 -30.57
CA ARG A 93 -18.00 6.12 -29.34
C ARG A 93 -17.10 5.36 -28.35
N LEU A 94 -16.21 6.10 -27.70
CA LEU A 94 -15.35 5.61 -26.65
C LEU A 94 -15.72 6.32 -25.34
N MET A 95 -15.94 5.53 -24.29
CA MET A 95 -16.12 6.00 -22.93
C MET A 95 -15.03 5.36 -22.06
N MET A 96 -14.34 6.16 -21.26
CA MET A 96 -13.33 5.70 -20.34
C MET A 96 -13.68 6.17 -18.93
N VAL A 97 -13.60 5.26 -17.96
CA VAL A 97 -13.81 5.53 -16.55
C VAL A 97 -12.61 4.96 -15.80
N GLY A 98 -12.11 5.67 -14.82
CA GLY A 98 -11.01 5.21 -13.99
C GLY A 98 -10.42 6.32 -13.13
N THR A 99 -9.44 5.97 -12.33
CA THR A 99 -8.74 6.88 -11.43
C THR A 99 -7.40 7.31 -12.06
N PRO A 100 -7.03 8.60 -12.05
CA PRO A 100 -5.73 9.05 -12.52
C PRO A 100 -4.63 8.59 -11.57
N PHE A 101 -3.53 8.07 -12.12
CA PHE A 101 -2.38 7.59 -11.33
C PHE A 101 -1.25 8.61 -11.26
N SER A 102 -0.95 9.26 -12.37
CA SER A 102 0.11 10.26 -12.46
C SER A 102 -0.24 11.37 -13.44
N TYR A 103 0.46 12.49 -13.33
CA TYR A 103 0.30 13.62 -14.27
C TYR A 103 0.76 13.32 -15.70
N ASN A 104 1.34 12.15 -15.95
CA ASN A 104 1.81 11.71 -17.27
C ASN A 104 1.20 10.35 -17.67
N ASP A 105 0.05 9.99 -17.13
CA ASP A 105 -0.65 8.76 -17.53
C ASP A 105 -1.55 8.99 -18.76
N LEU A 106 -2.20 7.92 -19.22
CA LEU A 106 -3.07 7.98 -20.39
C LEU A 106 -4.24 8.98 -20.21
N TYR A 107 -4.81 9.13 -19.00
CA TYR A 107 -5.91 10.07 -18.78
C TYR A 107 -5.43 11.52 -18.94
N ALA A 108 -4.26 11.85 -18.38
CA ALA A 108 -3.64 13.16 -18.57
C ALA A 108 -3.29 13.44 -20.05
N GLU A 109 -2.75 12.44 -20.78
CA GLU A 109 -2.51 12.57 -22.21
C GLU A 109 -3.78 12.81 -23.04
N LEU A 110 -4.90 12.23 -22.62
CA LEU A 110 -6.19 12.39 -23.34
C LEU A 110 -6.86 13.71 -22.99
N GLU A 111 -6.64 14.26 -21.79
CA GLU A 111 -7.13 15.58 -21.39
C GLU A 111 -6.56 16.70 -22.29
N ASP A 112 -5.31 16.56 -22.71
CA ASP A 112 -4.65 17.52 -23.60
C ASP A 112 -5.14 17.43 -25.07
N LYS A 113 -6.07 16.53 -25.41
CA LYS A 113 -6.53 16.32 -26.78
C LYS A 113 -7.95 16.84 -26.98
N ASP A 114 -8.15 17.76 -27.89
CA ASP A 114 -9.46 18.35 -28.27
C ASP A 114 -10.53 17.30 -28.68
N THR A 115 -10.12 16.08 -28.99
CA THR A 115 -11.02 14.99 -29.42
C THR A 115 -11.66 14.24 -28.25
N PHE A 116 -11.22 14.50 -27.01
CA PHE A 116 -11.79 13.91 -25.81
C PHE A 116 -12.41 14.99 -24.93
N THR A 117 -13.54 14.66 -24.34
CA THR A 117 -14.13 15.45 -23.26
C THR A 117 -13.85 14.73 -21.95
N VAL A 118 -13.13 15.38 -21.06
CA VAL A 118 -12.78 14.83 -19.76
C VAL A 118 -13.60 15.51 -18.68
N GLU A 119 -14.19 14.72 -17.79
CA GLU A 119 -14.91 15.18 -16.61
C GLU A 119 -14.27 14.54 -15.38
N THR A 120 -13.80 15.38 -14.45
CA THR A 120 -13.20 14.93 -13.18
C THR A 120 -14.25 15.02 -12.08
N CYS A 121 -14.53 13.91 -11.41
CA CYS A 121 -15.56 13.75 -10.42
C CYS A 121 -14.97 13.40 -9.04
N PRO A 122 -14.36 14.35 -8.29
CA PRO A 122 -13.83 14.09 -6.97
C PRO A 122 -14.96 13.80 -5.97
N ALA A 123 -14.73 12.90 -5.02
CA ALA A 123 -15.71 12.56 -3.98
C ALA A 123 -16.10 13.76 -3.10
N ILE A 124 -15.20 14.75 -2.99
CA ILE A 124 -15.46 16.05 -2.36
C ILE A 124 -15.14 17.12 -3.39
N ASN A 125 -16.13 17.93 -3.75
CA ASN A 125 -15.94 18.99 -4.73
C ASN A 125 -15.22 20.21 -4.14
N THR A 126 -14.89 21.20 -4.98
CA THR A 126 -14.19 22.43 -4.58
C THR A 126 -14.98 23.30 -3.59
N LYS A 127 -16.27 23.05 -3.39
CA LYS A 127 -17.13 23.71 -2.39
C LYS A 127 -17.16 22.96 -1.05
N GLY A 128 -16.44 21.82 -0.96
CA GLY A 128 -16.46 20.97 0.23
C GLY A 128 -17.72 20.10 0.36
N GLU A 129 -18.45 19.86 -0.73
CA GLU A 129 -19.66 19.06 -0.73
C GLU A 129 -19.34 17.64 -1.24
N ALA A 130 -19.94 16.62 -0.61
CA ALA A 130 -19.79 15.23 -1.10
C ALA A 130 -20.51 15.03 -2.43
N LEU A 131 -19.85 14.36 -3.38
CA LEU A 131 -20.41 14.04 -4.69
C LEU A 131 -21.64 13.14 -4.60
N TRP A 132 -21.63 12.18 -3.67
CA TRP A 132 -22.72 11.22 -3.48
C TRP A 132 -23.13 11.08 -2.01
N PRO A 133 -23.77 12.14 -1.42
CA PRO A 133 -24.01 12.20 0.02
C PRO A 133 -24.95 11.10 0.56
N GLN A 134 -25.78 10.47 -0.30
CA GLN A 134 -26.66 9.38 0.10
C GLN A 134 -25.90 8.09 0.41
N ARG A 135 -24.70 7.90 -0.13
CA ARG A 135 -23.86 6.71 0.06
C ARG A 135 -22.56 7.04 0.78
N TRP A 136 -21.94 8.15 0.42
CA TRP A 136 -20.68 8.66 0.95
C TRP A 136 -20.90 10.10 1.40
N ASP A 137 -21.36 10.30 2.61
CA ASP A 137 -21.45 11.63 3.23
C ASP A 137 -20.05 12.12 3.66
N LEU A 138 -19.96 13.39 4.03
CA LEU A 138 -18.69 13.98 4.46
C LEU A 138 -18.10 13.30 5.70
N ALA A 139 -18.92 12.76 6.59
CA ALA A 139 -18.45 12.08 7.79
C ALA A 139 -17.77 10.76 7.43
N ALA A 140 -18.39 9.97 6.55
CA ALA A 140 -17.82 8.72 6.04
C ALA A 140 -16.53 8.97 5.23
N LEU A 141 -16.50 10.02 4.39
CA LEU A 141 -15.31 10.40 3.63
C LEU A 141 -14.16 10.83 4.56
N LYS A 142 -14.46 11.60 5.61
CA LYS A 142 -13.47 12.00 6.61
C LYS A 142 -12.91 10.79 7.37
N GLN A 143 -13.76 9.87 7.79
CA GLN A 143 -13.33 8.63 8.43
C GLN A 143 -12.41 7.82 7.47
N ARG A 144 -12.72 7.81 6.19
CA ARG A 144 -11.88 7.14 5.18
C ARG A 144 -10.54 7.85 5.02
N GLU A 145 -10.53 9.18 4.96
CA GLU A 145 -9.30 9.98 4.94
C GLU A 145 -8.41 9.70 6.15
N GLU A 146 -8.97 9.65 7.36
CA GLU A 146 -8.25 9.32 8.59
C GLU A 146 -7.71 7.86 8.61
N SER A 147 -8.29 6.97 7.82
CA SER A 147 -7.91 5.54 7.78
C SER A 147 -6.81 5.20 6.76
N MET A 148 -6.38 6.15 5.92
CA MET A 148 -5.37 5.91 4.88
C MET A 148 -4.44 7.13 4.71
N PRO A 149 -3.21 6.94 4.16
CA PRO A 149 -2.33 8.06 3.87
C PRO A 149 -2.99 9.12 2.96
N ALA A 150 -2.78 10.40 3.26
CA ALA A 150 -3.39 11.52 2.56
C ALA A 150 -3.16 11.46 1.04
N ILE A 151 -1.95 11.04 0.62
CA ILE A 151 -1.60 10.88 -0.80
C ILE A 151 -2.47 9.81 -1.51
N LYS A 152 -2.85 8.74 -0.79
CA LYS A 152 -3.73 7.71 -1.35
C LYS A 152 -5.18 8.21 -1.39
N PHE A 153 -5.63 8.91 -0.35
CA PHE A 153 -6.96 9.52 -0.34
C PHE A 153 -7.11 10.56 -1.45
N ALA A 154 -6.13 11.44 -1.63
CA ALA A 154 -6.12 12.43 -2.69
C ALA A 154 -6.27 11.77 -4.08
N ARG A 155 -5.52 10.70 -4.35
CA ARG A 155 -5.64 9.98 -5.61
C ARG A 155 -6.98 9.28 -5.79
N GLU A 156 -7.37 8.44 -4.84
CA GLU A 156 -8.52 7.53 -4.99
C GLU A 156 -9.87 8.23 -4.83
N TYR A 157 -9.92 9.29 -4.01
CA TYR A 157 -11.17 9.99 -3.69
C TYR A 157 -11.25 11.40 -4.24
N LEU A 158 -10.12 12.10 -4.40
CA LEU A 158 -10.12 13.47 -4.91
C LEU A 158 -9.70 13.59 -6.37
N CYS A 159 -9.37 12.46 -7.02
CA CYS A 159 -8.88 12.41 -8.40
C CYS A 159 -7.59 13.24 -8.62
N GLU A 160 -6.77 13.39 -7.59
CA GLU A 160 -5.52 14.11 -7.65
C GLU A 160 -4.36 13.15 -7.94
N PRO A 161 -3.79 13.16 -9.16
CA PRO A 161 -2.69 12.28 -9.51
C PRO A 161 -1.43 12.59 -8.69
N ILE A 162 -0.60 11.58 -8.49
CA ILE A 162 0.65 11.71 -7.72
C ILE A 162 1.76 12.20 -8.67
N HIS A 163 2.54 13.19 -8.24
CA HIS A 163 3.77 13.56 -8.95
C HIS A 163 4.81 12.45 -8.86
N ASP A 164 5.37 12.03 -10.00
CA ASP A 164 6.43 11.01 -10.10
C ASP A 164 7.71 11.33 -9.30
N MET A 165 7.84 12.54 -8.80
CA MET A 165 9.04 13.06 -8.12
C MET A 165 8.74 13.59 -6.71
N SER A 166 7.52 13.49 -6.19
CA SER A 166 7.26 13.92 -4.82
C SER A 166 7.74 12.86 -3.84
N SER A 167 8.57 13.28 -2.87
CA SER A 167 8.93 12.41 -1.75
C SER A 167 7.67 11.94 -1.03
N MET A 168 7.60 10.64 -0.75
CA MET A 168 6.54 10.07 0.07
C MET A 168 6.53 10.65 1.49
N PHE A 169 7.70 11.04 2.00
CA PHE A 169 7.89 11.62 3.32
C PHE A 169 8.43 13.05 3.21
N PRO A 170 7.56 14.07 3.07
CA PRO A 170 8.00 15.46 3.01
C PRO A 170 8.78 15.87 4.28
N MET A 171 9.83 16.66 4.15
CA MET A 171 10.62 17.12 5.32
C MET A 171 9.77 17.79 6.37
N SER A 172 8.77 18.58 5.98
CA SER A 172 7.84 19.24 6.90
C SER A 172 7.02 18.26 7.77
N LEU A 173 6.76 17.05 7.27
CA LEU A 173 6.13 15.98 8.02
C LEU A 173 7.11 15.34 9.03
N LEU A 174 8.33 15.04 8.55
CA LEU A 174 9.36 14.41 9.38
C LEU A 174 9.81 15.32 10.54
N GLU A 175 9.96 16.62 10.29
CA GLU A 175 10.31 17.61 11.30
C GLU A 175 9.27 17.72 12.44
N LYS A 176 7.98 17.54 12.13
CA LYS A 176 6.91 17.53 13.16
C LYS A 176 7.02 16.35 14.12
N ALA A 177 7.70 15.29 13.74
CA ALA A 177 7.89 14.11 14.57
C ALA A 177 9.04 14.28 15.58
N ARG A 178 9.92 15.29 15.42
CA ARG A 178 11.05 15.55 16.32
C ARG A 178 10.56 15.88 17.73
N ASP A 179 11.06 15.15 18.70
CA ASP A 179 10.72 15.38 20.11
C ASP A 179 11.99 15.62 20.94
N PRO A 180 12.19 16.87 21.46
CA PRO A 180 13.37 17.21 22.26
C PRO A 180 13.45 16.49 23.61
N SER A 181 12.37 15.90 24.08
CA SER A 181 12.34 15.16 25.34
C SER A 181 12.88 13.74 25.19
N ILE A 182 12.93 13.20 23.93
CA ILE A 182 13.36 11.85 23.65
C ILE A 182 14.85 11.84 23.30
N ARG A 183 15.57 10.88 23.87
CA ARG A 183 16.97 10.57 23.57
C ARG A 183 17.12 9.10 23.23
N LEU A 184 18.16 8.79 22.45
CA LEU A 184 18.57 7.40 22.25
C LEU A 184 19.06 6.79 23.58
N MET A 185 18.54 5.62 23.88
CA MET A 185 18.79 4.89 25.13
C MET A 185 19.69 3.68 24.86
N ASP A 186 20.46 3.28 25.86
CA ASP A 186 21.30 2.08 25.79
C ASP A 186 20.61 0.82 26.36
N LYS A 187 19.50 0.99 27.08
CA LYS A 187 18.63 -0.08 27.60
C LYS A 187 17.23 0.46 27.87
N ALA A 188 16.26 -0.45 28.05
CA ALA A 188 14.89 -0.09 28.42
C ALA A 188 14.84 0.61 29.80
N GLU A 189 13.83 1.44 29.96
CA GLU A 189 13.41 2.00 31.24
C GLU A 189 12.49 1.01 31.96
N TYR A 190 12.52 1.06 33.30
CA TYR A 190 11.68 0.21 34.15
C TYR A 190 10.67 1.07 34.88
N GLU A 191 9.49 0.52 35.07
CA GLU A 191 8.47 1.05 35.97
C GLU A 191 8.75 0.56 37.40
N TYR A 192 8.40 1.39 38.36
CA TYR A 192 8.56 1.10 39.78
C TYR A 192 7.26 1.39 40.52
N ASP A 193 6.89 0.55 41.47
CA ASP A 193 5.75 0.77 42.36
C ASP A 193 6.06 1.83 43.44
N ASP A 194 5.06 2.14 44.27
CA ASP A 194 5.17 3.10 45.37
C ASP A 194 6.19 2.69 46.44
N LYS A 195 6.65 1.42 46.40
CA LYS A 195 7.67 0.89 47.30
C LYS A 195 9.05 0.91 46.67
N GLY A 196 9.18 1.31 45.39
CA GLY A 196 10.41 1.33 44.63
C GLY A 196 10.81 -0.04 44.08
N GLU A 197 9.91 -1.02 44.05
CA GLU A 197 10.13 -2.31 43.40
C GLU A 197 9.78 -2.24 41.93
N SER A 198 10.62 -2.84 41.06
CA SER A 198 10.35 -2.85 39.60
C SER A 198 9.12 -3.68 39.29
N THR A 199 8.18 -3.06 38.61
CA THR A 199 6.93 -3.70 38.12
C THR A 199 7.04 -4.23 36.71
N GLY A 200 8.10 -3.85 35.98
CA GLY A 200 8.33 -4.29 34.61
C GLY A 200 9.06 -3.23 33.78
N ILE A 201 9.11 -3.48 32.50
CA ILE A 201 9.66 -2.53 31.52
C ILE A 201 8.58 -1.54 31.14
N PHE A 202 8.95 -0.24 31.06
CA PHE A 202 8.05 0.82 30.66
C PHE A 202 7.72 0.77 29.15
N GLY A 203 6.47 0.47 28.85
CA GLY A 203 5.96 0.36 27.48
C GLY A 203 6.30 -0.95 26.78
N GLN A 204 5.79 -1.12 25.58
CA GLN A 204 6.07 -2.25 24.71
C GLN A 204 7.19 -1.92 23.75
N HIS A 205 8.08 -2.87 23.48
CA HIS A 205 9.26 -2.66 22.64
C HIS A 205 9.19 -3.52 21.39
N PHE A 206 9.54 -2.92 20.26
CA PHE A 206 9.52 -3.56 18.95
C PHE A 206 10.85 -3.29 18.24
N ILE A 207 11.39 -4.31 17.59
CA ILE A 207 12.66 -4.15 16.85
C ILE A 207 12.38 -4.43 15.37
N GLY A 208 12.80 -3.51 14.52
CA GLY A 208 12.95 -3.74 13.09
C GLY A 208 14.39 -4.03 12.76
N TYR A 209 14.65 -5.08 12.01
CA TYR A 209 15.99 -5.50 11.68
C TYR A 209 16.14 -5.74 10.17
N ASP A 210 17.01 -4.95 9.57
CA ASP A 210 17.46 -5.06 8.19
C ASP A 210 18.94 -5.50 8.17
N PRO A 211 19.23 -6.78 7.88
CA PRO A 211 20.57 -7.33 7.93
C PRO A 211 21.34 -7.11 6.63
N ALA A 212 22.55 -6.59 6.68
CA ALA A 212 23.49 -6.65 5.58
C ALA A 212 23.95 -8.09 5.31
N ILE A 213 23.92 -8.50 4.03
CA ILE A 213 24.33 -9.84 3.62
C ILE A 213 25.86 -9.98 3.53
N SER A 214 26.54 -8.90 3.18
CA SER A 214 27.99 -8.88 2.98
C SER A 214 28.70 -8.09 4.08
N SER A 215 29.86 -8.59 4.51
CA SER A 215 30.77 -7.87 5.41
C SER A 215 31.79 -7.00 4.68
N ASP A 216 31.63 -6.78 3.37
CA ASP A 216 32.50 -5.90 2.60
C ASP A 216 32.28 -4.42 3.03
N LYS A 217 33.33 -3.62 3.01
CA LYS A 217 33.25 -2.18 3.35
C LYS A 217 32.34 -1.37 2.42
N ASN A 218 32.05 -1.89 1.24
CA ASN A 218 31.14 -1.31 0.27
C ASN A 218 29.72 -1.92 0.31
N ALA A 219 29.47 -2.83 1.25
CA ALA A 219 28.15 -3.45 1.43
C ALA A 219 27.12 -2.47 2.02
N ASP A 220 25.85 -2.89 2.00
CA ASP A 220 24.76 -2.21 2.66
C ASP A 220 24.99 -2.13 4.18
N TYR A 221 24.29 -1.23 4.83
CA TYR A 221 24.34 -1.12 6.29
C TYR A 221 23.52 -2.25 6.92
N THR A 222 23.97 -2.70 8.07
CA THR A 222 23.10 -3.41 9.01
C THR A 222 22.35 -2.38 9.83
N ALA A 223 21.02 -2.40 9.79
CA ALA A 223 20.20 -1.49 10.57
C ALA A 223 19.28 -2.25 11.53
N MET A 224 19.30 -1.85 12.80
CA MET A 224 18.42 -2.37 13.86
C MET A 224 17.86 -1.20 14.64
N THR A 225 16.54 -1.01 14.62
CA THR A 225 15.88 0.10 15.31
C THR A 225 14.93 -0.41 16.37
N VAL A 226 15.04 0.13 17.57
CA VAL A 226 14.12 -0.15 18.68
C VAL A 226 13.08 0.97 18.76
N MET A 227 11.83 0.56 18.72
CA MET A 227 10.66 1.42 18.85
C MET A 227 9.92 1.06 20.14
N ARG A 228 9.61 2.05 20.96
CA ARG A 228 8.80 1.91 22.17
C ARG A 228 7.39 2.44 21.91
N MET A 229 6.38 1.68 22.26
CA MET A 229 4.99 2.10 22.26
C MET A 229 4.57 2.41 23.70
N LEU A 230 4.02 3.61 23.91
CA LEU A 230 3.62 4.06 25.22
C LEU A 230 2.34 3.36 25.70
N PRO A 231 2.21 3.08 27.02
CA PRO A 231 1.02 2.45 27.57
C PRO A 231 -0.23 3.31 27.34
N GLY A 232 -1.29 2.70 26.81
CA GLY A 232 -2.58 3.37 26.60
C GLY A 232 -2.62 4.41 25.49
N GLU A 233 -1.54 4.60 24.74
CA GLU A 233 -1.42 5.55 23.65
C GLU A 233 -1.02 4.87 22.35
N ASP A 234 -1.34 5.49 21.21
CA ASP A 234 -0.85 5.05 19.90
C ASP A 234 0.51 5.69 19.54
N VAL A 235 1.13 6.36 20.51
CA VAL A 235 2.41 7.03 20.33
C VAL A 235 3.57 6.04 20.39
N LYS A 236 4.42 6.11 19.40
CA LYS A 236 5.61 5.28 19.22
C LYS A 236 6.85 6.15 19.19
N GLN A 237 7.82 5.80 19.99
CA GLN A 237 9.07 6.54 20.14
C GLN A 237 10.24 5.72 19.62
N LEU A 238 11.06 6.29 18.75
CA LEU A 238 12.33 5.68 18.37
C LEU A 238 13.35 5.93 19.50
N ILE A 239 13.81 4.86 20.14
CA ILE A 239 14.62 4.96 21.37
C ILE A 239 16.02 4.38 21.26
N HIS A 240 16.31 3.57 20.25
CA HIS A 240 17.65 3.04 20.02
C HIS A 240 17.82 2.67 18.55
N SER A 241 19.06 2.74 18.06
CA SER A 241 19.42 2.27 16.72
C SER A 241 20.85 1.81 16.65
N VAL A 242 21.06 0.77 15.85
CA VAL A 242 22.35 0.35 15.29
C VAL A 242 22.29 0.59 13.81
N HIS A 243 23.27 1.30 13.23
CA HIS A 243 23.35 1.55 11.78
C HIS A 243 24.84 1.53 11.39
N GLU A 244 25.34 0.33 11.03
CA GLU A 244 26.77 0.09 10.85
C GLU A 244 27.06 -0.72 9.59
N LYS A 245 28.17 -0.41 8.92
CA LYS A 245 28.70 -1.15 7.76
C LYS A 245 29.68 -2.23 8.17
N GLY A 246 29.73 -3.28 7.33
CA GLY A 246 30.78 -4.28 7.41
C GLY A 246 30.68 -5.22 8.62
N LEU A 247 29.52 -5.30 9.25
CA LEU A 247 29.29 -6.24 10.34
C LEU A 247 29.25 -7.67 9.83
N SER A 248 30.09 -8.55 10.42
CA SER A 248 29.97 -9.97 10.16
C SER A 248 28.64 -10.53 10.68
N SER A 249 28.13 -11.62 10.07
CA SER A 249 26.92 -12.30 10.53
C SER A 249 26.94 -12.61 12.03
N MET A 250 28.11 -13.04 12.56
CA MET A 250 28.28 -13.29 13.98
C MET A 250 28.17 -12.02 14.84
N ALA A 251 28.71 -10.89 14.36
CA ALA A 251 28.58 -9.61 15.06
C ALA A 251 27.11 -9.14 15.09
N GLN A 252 26.41 -9.23 13.97
CA GLN A 252 24.99 -8.90 13.87
C GLN A 252 24.14 -9.73 14.85
N LYS A 253 24.38 -11.06 14.93
CA LYS A 253 23.69 -11.94 15.88
C LYS A 253 23.94 -11.56 17.33
N ARG A 254 25.20 -11.31 17.69
CA ARG A 254 25.56 -10.87 19.05
C ARG A 254 24.91 -9.55 19.43
N MET A 255 24.84 -8.60 18.48
CA MET A 255 24.16 -7.32 18.69
C MET A 255 22.66 -7.53 18.91
N MET A 256 22.01 -8.37 18.12
CA MET A 256 20.58 -8.66 18.29
C MET A 256 20.30 -9.35 19.63
N VAL A 257 21.12 -10.32 20.03
CA VAL A 257 21.00 -10.95 21.36
C VAL A 257 21.17 -9.92 22.48
N ALA A 258 22.14 -8.99 22.33
CA ALA A 258 22.33 -7.92 23.30
C ALA A 258 21.13 -6.94 23.33
N LEU A 259 20.55 -6.58 22.21
CA LEU A 259 19.35 -5.75 22.13
C LEU A 259 18.14 -6.46 22.75
N ASN A 260 17.96 -7.77 22.46
CA ASN A 260 16.92 -8.57 23.08
C ASN A 260 17.03 -8.56 24.62
N SER A 261 18.23 -8.74 25.17
CA SER A 261 18.45 -8.71 26.60
C SER A 261 18.24 -7.32 27.23
N LYS A 262 18.59 -6.24 26.49
CA LYS A 262 18.51 -4.86 26.98
C LYS A 262 17.12 -4.25 26.93
N PHE A 263 16.35 -4.59 25.91
CA PHE A 263 15.06 -3.98 25.61
C PHE A 263 13.88 -4.94 25.78
N GLN A 264 14.11 -6.25 25.86
CA GLN A 264 13.11 -7.30 26.02
C GLN A 264 11.90 -7.06 25.07
N PRO A 265 12.13 -7.08 23.75
CA PRO A 265 11.10 -6.72 22.80
C PRO A 265 9.95 -7.73 22.80
N ASP A 266 8.73 -7.23 22.56
CA ASP A 266 7.53 -8.03 22.36
C ASP A 266 7.52 -8.71 20.99
N LEU A 267 8.14 -8.07 19.98
CA LEU A 267 8.31 -8.64 18.65
C LEU A 267 9.52 -8.04 17.93
N ILE A 268 10.25 -8.87 17.20
CA ILE A 268 11.35 -8.52 16.31
C ILE A 268 10.95 -8.86 14.89
N GLU A 269 10.75 -7.86 14.03
CA GLU A 269 10.55 -8.08 12.60
C GLU A 269 11.89 -8.03 11.87
N LEU A 270 12.26 -9.17 11.29
CA LEU A 270 13.47 -9.36 10.50
C LEU A 270 13.12 -9.32 9.02
N GLU A 271 13.74 -8.41 8.23
CA GLU A 271 13.59 -8.44 6.78
C GLU A 271 14.09 -9.81 6.24
N GLY A 272 13.26 -10.46 5.42
CA GLY A 272 13.49 -11.85 5.09
C GLY A 272 13.51 -12.18 3.61
N ASN A 273 14.61 -12.86 3.24
CA ASN A 273 14.69 -13.77 2.10
C ASN A 273 15.27 -15.12 2.59
N ASN A 274 15.69 -15.98 1.69
CA ASN A 274 16.18 -17.33 2.08
C ASN A 274 17.41 -17.34 3.00
N PHE A 275 18.26 -16.31 2.94
CA PHE A 275 19.45 -16.21 3.80
C PHE A 275 19.04 -15.83 5.25
N GLN A 276 18.09 -14.97 5.42
CA GLN A 276 17.65 -14.50 6.73
C GLN A 276 16.93 -15.58 7.56
N ARG A 277 16.34 -16.61 6.90
CA ARG A 277 15.81 -17.77 7.62
C ARG A 277 16.89 -18.57 8.35
N MET A 278 18.08 -18.67 7.74
CA MET A 278 19.22 -19.31 8.39
C MET A 278 19.73 -18.45 9.55
N LEU A 279 19.77 -17.13 9.38
CA LEU A 279 20.13 -16.18 10.41
C LEU A 279 19.16 -16.22 11.61
N GLU A 280 17.85 -16.32 11.38
CA GLU A 280 16.84 -16.51 12.42
C GLU A 280 17.09 -17.80 13.23
N ALA A 281 17.26 -18.93 12.55
CA ALA A 281 17.49 -20.22 13.21
C ALA A 281 18.72 -20.17 14.11
N GLU A 282 19.84 -19.58 13.63
CA GLU A 282 21.07 -19.44 14.40
C GLU A 282 20.91 -18.44 15.56
N MET A 283 20.10 -17.39 15.44
CA MET A 283 19.80 -16.49 16.56
C MET A 283 18.96 -17.17 17.63
N ARG A 284 17.98 -18.01 17.24
CA ARG A 284 17.19 -18.81 18.21
C ARG A 284 18.03 -19.86 18.94
N GLU A 285 19.09 -20.39 18.31
CA GLU A 285 20.05 -21.24 19.02
C GLU A 285 20.84 -20.49 20.10
N MET A 286 21.11 -19.20 19.89
CA MET A 286 21.82 -18.34 20.85
C MET A 286 20.90 -17.83 21.98
N ALA A 287 19.61 -17.62 21.71
CA ALA A 287 18.61 -17.15 22.65
C ALA A 287 17.23 -17.71 22.24
N ALA A 288 16.82 -18.81 22.87
CA ALA A 288 15.63 -19.57 22.46
C ALA A 288 14.31 -18.79 22.56
N ASP A 289 14.24 -17.81 23.47
CA ASP A 289 13.01 -17.04 23.75
C ASP A 289 12.90 -15.75 22.95
N MET A 290 13.73 -15.59 21.88
CA MET A 290 13.71 -14.36 21.08
C MET A 290 12.45 -14.31 20.20
N PRO A 291 11.57 -13.28 20.31
CA PRO A 291 10.30 -13.20 19.60
C PRO A 291 10.51 -12.71 18.15
N ILE A 292 11.26 -13.46 17.33
CA ILE A 292 11.59 -13.11 15.97
C ILE A 292 10.51 -13.60 15.01
N LYS A 293 10.11 -12.71 14.08
CA LYS A 293 9.29 -13.00 12.93
C LYS A 293 9.97 -12.52 11.65
N ILE A 294 9.84 -13.30 10.58
CA ILE A 294 10.40 -12.91 9.28
C ILE A 294 9.35 -12.18 8.46
N PHE A 295 9.68 -10.95 8.08
CA PHE A 295 8.92 -10.18 7.11
C PHE A 295 9.38 -10.56 5.70
N MET A 296 8.61 -11.42 5.01
CA MET A 296 8.90 -11.80 3.63
C MET A 296 8.63 -10.64 2.70
N THR A 297 9.69 -9.96 2.28
CA THR A 297 9.61 -8.76 1.44
C THR A 297 9.17 -9.13 0.03
N THR A 298 7.95 -8.71 -0.31
CA THR A 298 7.47 -8.62 -1.69
C THR A 298 7.22 -7.14 -2.00
N ARG A 299 7.12 -6.80 -3.28
CA ARG A 299 6.83 -5.41 -3.69
C ARG A 299 5.60 -4.84 -2.98
N ALA A 300 4.47 -5.56 -3.02
CA ALA A 300 3.22 -5.12 -2.40
C ALA A 300 3.35 -4.96 -0.88
N LYS A 301 4.04 -5.90 -0.21
CA LYS A 301 4.29 -5.81 1.23
C LYS A 301 5.23 -4.65 1.60
N LYS A 302 6.30 -4.41 0.83
CA LYS A 302 7.19 -3.24 1.06
C LYS A 302 6.40 -1.94 0.93
N GLU A 303 5.56 -1.82 -0.11
CA GLU A 303 4.68 -0.66 -0.27
C GLU A 303 3.71 -0.50 0.91
N SER A 304 3.04 -1.58 1.33
CA SER A 304 2.13 -1.56 2.49
C SER A 304 2.83 -1.16 3.78
N MET A 305 4.05 -1.65 4.01
CA MET A 305 4.86 -1.33 5.18
C MET A 305 5.21 0.17 5.23
N PHE A 306 5.69 0.74 4.12
CA PHE A 306 6.01 2.17 4.06
C PHE A 306 4.76 3.06 4.10
N MET A 307 3.64 2.66 3.48
CA MET A 307 2.37 3.36 3.62
C MET A 307 1.87 3.39 5.06
N SER A 308 2.06 2.27 5.79
CA SER A 308 1.77 2.21 7.21
C SER A 308 2.63 3.17 8.04
N LEU A 309 3.92 3.28 7.71
CA LEU A 309 4.83 4.22 8.37
C LEU A 309 4.43 5.67 8.06
N LEU A 310 4.12 5.98 6.79
CA LEU A 310 3.65 7.30 6.38
C LEU A 310 2.40 7.73 7.16
N LEU A 311 1.38 6.87 7.22
CA LEU A 311 0.17 7.14 7.98
C LEU A 311 0.47 7.41 9.46
N ALA A 312 1.38 6.64 10.07
CA ALA A 312 1.76 6.85 11.47
C ALA A 312 2.47 8.20 11.69
N PHE A 313 3.26 8.68 10.72
CA PHE A 313 3.83 10.04 10.75
C PHE A 313 2.75 11.11 10.58
N GLU A 314 1.82 10.95 9.63
CA GLU A 314 0.73 11.90 9.37
C GLU A 314 -0.20 12.05 10.58
N GLN A 315 -0.49 10.97 11.27
CA GLN A 315 -1.28 10.95 12.50
C GLN A 315 -0.52 11.46 13.74
N GLY A 316 0.80 11.74 13.61
CA GLY A 316 1.63 12.17 14.72
C GLY A 316 1.95 11.06 15.74
N HIS A 317 1.73 9.81 15.36
CA HIS A 317 1.99 8.64 16.20
C HIS A 317 3.45 8.26 16.27
N ILE A 318 4.32 8.75 15.38
CA ILE A 318 5.76 8.55 15.43
C ILE A 318 6.43 9.78 16.08
N LYS A 319 7.31 9.52 17.03
CA LYS A 319 8.18 10.52 17.63
C LYS A 319 9.63 10.12 17.45
N THR A 320 10.42 11.04 16.90
CA THR A 320 11.85 10.84 16.64
C THR A 320 12.70 11.55 17.71
N PRO A 321 13.79 10.94 18.20
CA PRO A 321 14.58 11.51 19.27
C PRO A 321 15.33 12.76 18.81
N TRP A 322 15.24 13.84 19.61
CA TRP A 322 15.89 15.13 19.31
C TRP A 322 16.57 15.78 20.53
N GLY A 323 16.72 15.02 21.65
CA GLY A 323 17.13 15.55 22.94
C GLY A 323 18.64 15.77 23.14
N ASP A 324 19.49 15.18 22.30
CA ASP A 324 20.94 15.36 22.31
C ASP A 324 21.55 15.20 20.91
N GLU A 325 22.86 15.45 20.74
CA GLU A 325 23.48 15.43 19.41
C GLU A 325 23.49 14.04 18.76
N ARG A 326 23.68 12.95 19.54
CA ARG A 326 23.59 11.57 19.04
C ARG A 326 22.19 11.30 18.47
N SER A 327 21.16 11.71 19.18
CA SER A 327 19.76 11.57 18.78
C SER A 327 19.43 12.38 17.53
N LYS A 328 19.94 13.61 17.44
CA LYS A 328 19.77 14.46 16.27
C LYS A 328 20.47 13.91 15.03
N GLU A 329 21.68 13.37 15.19
CA GLU A 329 22.42 12.76 14.08
C GLU A 329 21.66 11.55 13.52
N PHE A 330 21.18 10.67 14.39
CA PHE A 330 20.32 9.55 14.00
C PHE A 330 19.07 10.04 13.25
N THR A 331 18.35 11.00 13.83
CA THR A 331 17.10 11.51 13.22
C THR A 331 17.37 12.16 11.87
N ARG A 332 18.43 12.97 11.71
CA ARG A 332 18.80 13.57 10.42
C ARG A 332 19.13 12.51 9.36
N THR A 333 19.80 11.43 9.73
CA THR A 333 20.10 10.30 8.84
C THR A 333 18.80 9.64 8.37
N LEU A 334 17.90 9.32 9.31
CA LEU A 334 16.59 8.76 9.03
C LEU A 334 15.74 9.68 8.11
N GLU A 335 15.69 10.98 8.41
CA GLU A 335 14.98 11.97 7.60
C GLU A 335 15.56 12.04 6.18
N THR A 336 16.88 11.95 6.05
CA THR A 336 17.55 11.94 4.75
C THR A 336 17.17 10.72 3.94
N GLU A 337 17.13 9.54 4.54
CA GLU A 337 16.71 8.31 3.85
C GLU A 337 15.22 8.35 3.50
N LEU A 338 14.34 8.66 4.46
CA LEU A 338 12.89 8.74 4.23
C LEU A 338 12.51 9.79 3.19
N SER A 339 13.15 10.97 3.20
CA SER A 339 12.88 12.03 2.23
C SER A 339 13.21 11.64 0.78
N ARG A 340 14.03 10.61 0.59
CA ARG A 340 14.39 10.07 -0.72
C ARG A 340 13.45 8.97 -1.21
N PHE A 341 12.56 8.47 -0.34
CA PHE A 341 11.56 7.50 -0.75
C PHE A 341 10.47 8.16 -1.60
N GLY A 342 10.19 7.56 -2.73
CA GLY A 342 9.15 8.02 -3.62
C GLY A 342 8.84 6.98 -4.69
N MET A 343 7.75 7.21 -5.41
CA MET A 343 7.43 6.40 -6.58
C MET A 343 8.40 6.73 -7.69
N GLN A 344 9.20 5.76 -8.09
CA GLN A 344 10.12 5.90 -9.22
C GLN A 344 9.38 5.81 -10.55
N LYS A 345 9.99 6.29 -11.64
CA LYS A 345 9.44 6.19 -13.00
C LYS A 345 9.07 4.76 -13.42
N ASN A 346 9.68 3.74 -12.81
CA ASN A 346 9.33 2.34 -12.99
C ASN A 346 8.15 1.90 -12.12
N GLY A 347 7.50 2.82 -11.39
CA GLY A 347 6.40 2.60 -10.46
C GLY A 347 6.76 1.76 -9.25
N ARG A 348 8.04 1.65 -8.92
CA ARG A 348 8.49 1.02 -7.68
C ARG A 348 8.66 2.06 -6.60
N LEU A 349 8.25 1.69 -5.40
CA LEU A 349 8.56 2.47 -4.21
C LEU A 349 9.99 2.13 -3.78
N GLU A 350 10.91 3.03 -4.08
CA GLU A 350 12.34 2.87 -3.78
C GLU A 350 12.93 4.20 -3.31
N SER A 351 14.03 4.14 -2.59
CA SER A 351 14.83 5.30 -2.27
C SER A 351 15.65 5.74 -3.50
N VAL A 352 15.70 7.04 -3.75
CA VAL A 352 16.66 7.61 -4.70
C VAL A 352 18.00 7.73 -3.99
N GLY A 353 18.83 6.71 -4.06
CA GLY A 353 20.14 6.68 -3.41
C GLY A 353 20.62 5.26 -3.15
N SER A 354 21.79 5.15 -2.53
CA SER A 354 22.47 3.86 -2.31
C SER A 354 22.10 3.17 -1.00
N HIS A 355 21.41 3.84 -0.07
CA HIS A 355 21.15 3.30 1.26
C HIS A 355 19.75 3.71 1.73
N ASP A 356 18.95 2.73 2.13
CA ASP A 356 17.61 2.88 2.72
C ASP A 356 17.44 1.95 3.96
N ASP A 357 18.53 1.39 4.43
CA ASP A 357 18.57 0.34 5.46
C ASP A 357 17.96 0.81 6.78
N LEU A 358 18.26 2.06 7.20
CA LEU A 358 17.71 2.64 8.42
C LEU A 358 16.20 2.89 8.28
N ALA A 359 15.75 3.44 7.15
CA ALA A 359 14.34 3.65 6.87
C ALA A 359 13.56 2.33 6.84
N VAL A 360 14.15 1.27 6.26
CA VAL A 360 13.57 -0.08 6.25
C VAL A 360 13.46 -0.62 7.68
N SER A 361 14.50 -0.52 8.50
CA SER A 361 14.46 -1.01 9.89
C SER A 361 13.40 -0.28 10.73
N VAL A 362 13.23 1.03 10.56
CA VAL A 362 12.15 1.81 11.20
C VAL A 362 10.78 1.38 10.72
N ALA A 363 10.61 1.13 9.41
CA ALA A 363 9.35 0.68 8.84
C ALA A 363 8.97 -0.73 9.36
N LEU A 364 9.94 -1.63 9.49
CA LEU A 364 9.75 -2.95 10.11
C LEU A 364 9.35 -2.84 11.59
N ALA A 365 10.01 -1.98 12.38
CA ALA A 365 9.64 -1.76 13.77
C ALA A 365 8.21 -1.23 13.91
N ASN A 366 7.80 -0.29 13.04
CA ASN A 366 6.41 0.18 13.00
C ASN A 366 5.44 -0.93 12.57
N TRP A 367 5.83 -1.79 11.63
CA TRP A 367 5.01 -2.93 11.21
C TRP A 367 4.81 -3.92 12.35
N ALA A 368 5.86 -4.24 13.11
CA ALA A 368 5.79 -5.11 14.28
C ALA A 368 4.73 -4.65 15.29
N THR A 369 4.57 -3.34 15.53
CA THR A 369 3.55 -2.81 16.45
C THR A 369 2.13 -3.13 16.01
N LYS A 370 1.86 -3.19 14.70
CA LYS A 370 0.53 -3.52 14.15
C LYS A 370 0.23 -5.00 14.32
N GLU A 371 1.17 -5.86 13.96
CA GLU A 371 0.99 -7.30 14.06
C GLU A 371 0.76 -7.75 15.51
N PHE A 372 1.47 -7.15 16.45
CA PHE A 372 1.32 -7.47 17.86
C PHE A 372 -0.07 -7.11 18.40
N ARG A 373 -0.65 -5.98 17.98
CA ARG A 373 -1.99 -5.54 18.41
C ARG A 373 -3.13 -6.37 17.79
N GLY A 374 -2.84 -7.24 16.84
CA GLY A 374 -3.88 -7.95 16.09
C GLY A 374 -4.76 -7.01 15.27
N THR A 375 -4.41 -5.73 15.22
CA THR A 375 -5.06 -4.73 14.39
C THR A 375 -4.38 -4.72 13.04
N ILE A 376 -4.54 -5.81 12.29
CA ILE A 376 -4.43 -5.74 10.87
C ILE A 376 -5.64 -4.90 10.44
N VAL A 377 -5.45 -3.61 10.22
CA VAL A 377 -6.22 -2.91 9.21
C VAL A 377 -5.70 -3.52 7.92
N LEU A 378 -6.32 -4.63 7.54
CA LEU A 378 -6.02 -5.33 6.33
C LEU A 378 -6.22 -4.34 5.19
N LEU A 379 -5.22 -4.22 4.32
CA LEU A 379 -5.43 -3.81 2.95
C LEU A 379 -6.56 -4.64 2.27
N ASP A 380 -6.91 -5.81 2.82
CA ASP A 380 -8.06 -6.61 2.42
C ASP A 380 -9.39 -5.87 2.65
N ASP A 381 -9.54 -5.06 3.71
CA ASP A 381 -10.66 -4.12 3.82
C ASP A 381 -10.62 -3.04 2.73
N TYR A 382 -9.44 -2.75 2.20
CA TYR A 382 -9.26 -1.84 1.07
C TYR A 382 -9.69 -2.49 -0.25
N LEU A 383 -9.46 -3.79 -0.41
CA LEU A 383 -9.92 -4.55 -1.59
C LEU A 383 -11.39 -4.95 -1.45
N GLU A 384 -11.88 -5.26 -0.25
CA GLU A 384 -13.32 -5.47 0.02
C GLU A 384 -14.13 -4.18 -0.14
N GLY A 385 -13.56 -3.02 0.11
CA GLY A 385 -14.18 -1.72 -0.15
C GLY A 385 -14.47 -1.49 -1.64
N VAL A 386 -13.71 -2.08 -2.54
CA VAL A 386 -13.93 -2.00 -4.00
C VAL A 386 -15.12 -2.90 -4.40
N ASP A 387 -15.30 -4.04 -3.76
CA ASP A 387 -16.44 -4.93 -4.00
C ASP A 387 -17.78 -4.35 -3.48
N SER A 388 -17.75 -3.43 -2.51
CA SER A 388 -18.95 -2.77 -1.98
C SER A 388 -19.55 -1.68 -2.89
N TRP A 389 -18.94 -1.37 -4.03
CA TRP A 389 -19.47 -0.40 -4.99
C TRP A 389 -20.77 -0.85 -5.66
N PHE A 390 -21.06 -2.14 -5.60
CA PHE A 390 -22.28 -2.73 -6.13
C PHE A 390 -23.15 -3.23 -4.98
N GLY A 391 -24.08 -2.41 -4.55
CA GLY A 391 -25.00 -2.54 -3.43
C GLY A 391 -25.37 -3.95 -2.97
N ASP A 392 -25.73 -4.05 -1.70
CA ASP A 392 -26.28 -5.25 -1.04
C ASP A 392 -27.29 -6.00 -1.92
N VAL A 393 -26.81 -7.03 -2.61
CA VAL A 393 -27.66 -8.12 -3.08
C VAL A 393 -27.78 -9.09 -1.91
N PRO A 394 -28.98 -9.42 -1.43
CA PRO A 394 -29.14 -10.31 -0.31
C PRO A 394 -28.42 -11.63 -0.58
N GLN A 395 -27.47 -11.97 0.26
CA GLN A 395 -26.77 -13.25 0.19
C GLN A 395 -27.75 -14.37 0.47
N ARG A 396 -28.16 -15.09 -0.57
CA ARG A 396 -28.70 -16.44 -0.41
C ARG A 396 -27.50 -17.36 -0.16
N ASN A 397 -27.50 -17.98 1.01
CA ASN A 397 -26.59 -19.03 1.39
C ASN A 397 -26.37 -20.04 0.25
N VAL A 398 -25.14 -20.07 -0.28
CA VAL A 398 -24.66 -21.22 -1.04
C VAL A 398 -23.41 -21.69 -0.32
N ALA A 399 -23.55 -22.76 0.46
CA ALA A 399 -22.44 -23.48 1.04
C ALA A 399 -21.58 -24.08 -0.08
N GLY A 400 -20.29 -23.88 -0.02
CA GLY A 400 -19.26 -24.61 -0.77
C GLY A 400 -18.71 -23.91 -2.02
N ALA A 401 -17.82 -22.96 -1.84
CA ALA A 401 -16.88 -22.56 -2.88
C ALA A 401 -15.49 -22.35 -2.27
N THR A 402 -14.63 -23.29 -2.54
CA THR A 402 -13.18 -23.20 -2.31
C THR A 402 -12.55 -22.25 -3.31
N TRP A 403 -11.89 -21.21 -2.86
CA TRP A 403 -11.16 -20.25 -3.70
C TRP A 403 -9.75 -20.78 -3.95
N TYR A 404 -9.39 -21.00 -5.17
CA TYR A 404 -8.00 -21.17 -5.60
C TYR A 404 -7.44 -19.81 -6.02
N THR A 405 -6.41 -19.37 -5.30
CA THR A 405 -5.52 -18.28 -5.72
C THR A 405 -4.57 -18.80 -6.80
N ALA A 406 -4.51 -18.13 -7.92
CA ALA A 406 -3.43 -18.22 -8.88
C ALA A 406 -2.64 -16.91 -8.87
#